data_7fc036fbe5dd57076d38c1aedbf8e651
#
_entry.id   7fc036fbe5dd57076d38c1aedbf8e651
#
_cell.length_a   1.000
_cell.length_b   1.000
_cell.length_c   1.000
_cell.angle_alpha   90.00
_cell.angle_beta   90.00
_cell.angle_gamma   90.00
#
_symmetry.space_group_name_H-M   'P 1'
#
loop_
_entity.id
_entity.type
_entity.pdbx_description
1 polymer ?
#
loop_
_entity_poly.entity_id
_entity_poly.type
_entity_poly.pdbx_seq_one_letter_code
_entity_poly.pdbx_strand_id
1 'polypeptide(L)'
;MKYRMVVLTAVLVLASISLAWAADLNGKWVAQVPGRNGQTREQTFNFKVEGGKLTGTVSGMQGDNPISDGVVKGDDISFTVMANFQGNSVKLLYKGKVSGDEIKLTRKIEGMDRPPSEFTAKRVK
;
A
#
# COMPACT_ATOMS: atom_id res chain seq x y z
N MET A 1 42.57 -19.73 1.00
CA MET A 1 42.42 -18.31 1.34
C MET A 1 41.63 -17.51 0.32
N LYS A 2 41.92 -17.70 -0.95
CA LYS A 2 41.20 -16.96 -1.98
C LYS A 2 39.67 -17.25 -2.01
N TYR A 3 39.29 -18.46 -1.66
CA TYR A 3 37.90 -18.90 -1.70
C TYR A 3 37.02 -18.28 -0.60
N ARG A 4 37.61 -17.95 0.53
CA ARG A 4 36.89 -17.38 1.66
C ARG A 4 36.39 -15.96 1.36
N MET A 5 37.17 -15.18 0.63
CA MET A 5 36.80 -13.82 0.27
C MET A 5 35.60 -13.76 -0.70
N VAL A 6 35.57 -14.70 -1.63
CA VAL A 6 34.49 -14.76 -2.61
C VAL A 6 33.15 -15.05 -1.94
N VAL A 7 33.12 -15.96 -0.97
CA VAL A 7 31.90 -16.32 -0.25
C VAL A 7 31.34 -15.12 0.54
N LEU A 8 32.19 -14.38 1.21
CA LEU A 8 31.78 -13.21 1.98
C LEU A 8 31.19 -12.14 1.11
N THR A 9 31.77 -11.92 -0.06
CA THR A 9 31.25 -10.92 -1.00
C THR A 9 29.84 -11.27 -1.48
N ALA A 10 29.57 -12.54 -1.75
CA ALA A 10 28.27 -12.99 -2.20
C ALA A 10 27.19 -12.76 -1.15
N VAL A 11 27.49 -13.00 0.13
CA VAL A 11 26.55 -12.78 1.22
C VAL A 11 26.18 -11.31 1.37
N LEU A 12 27.16 -10.42 1.24
CA LEU A 12 26.92 -8.98 1.31
C LEU A 12 26.00 -8.48 0.21
N VAL A 13 26.16 -9.00 -1.01
CA VAL A 13 25.31 -8.61 -2.13
C VAL A 13 23.86 -9.00 -1.88
N LEU A 14 23.62 -10.18 -1.34
CA LEU A 14 22.26 -10.63 -1.02
C LEU A 14 21.61 -9.76 0.05
N ALA A 15 22.33 -9.37 1.05
CA ALA A 15 21.84 -8.49 2.10
C ALA A 15 21.44 -7.11 1.55
N SER A 16 22.24 -6.58 0.63
CA SER A 16 21.96 -5.30 0.00
C SER A 16 20.67 -5.33 -0.83
N ILE A 17 20.42 -6.41 -1.55
CA ILE A 17 19.22 -6.57 -2.33
C ILE A 17 17.98 -6.58 -1.42
N SER A 18 18.04 -7.27 -0.29
CA SER A 18 16.93 -7.35 0.65
C SER A 18 16.55 -5.97 1.22
N LEU A 19 17.55 -5.14 1.49
CA LEU A 19 17.31 -3.79 2.02
C LEU A 19 16.69 -2.85 0.97
N ALA A 20 17.03 -3.02 -0.29
CA ALA A 20 16.52 -2.17 -1.35
C ALA A 20 15.00 -2.32 -1.55
N TRP A 21 14.45 -3.49 -1.29
CA TRP A 21 13.02 -3.76 -1.50
C TRP A 21 12.12 -3.04 -0.49
N ALA A 22 12.59 -2.82 0.74
CA ALA A 22 11.78 -2.19 1.78
C ALA A 22 11.59 -0.70 1.59
N ALA A 23 12.37 -0.05 0.72
CA ALA A 23 12.41 1.40 0.62
C ALA A 23 11.52 1.99 -0.49
N ASP A 24 10.84 1.14 -1.28
CA ASP A 24 10.29 1.58 -2.56
C ASP A 24 8.80 1.95 -2.54
N LEU A 25 8.19 2.07 -1.35
CA LEU A 25 6.78 2.43 -1.24
C LEU A 25 6.53 3.92 -1.07
N ASN A 26 7.56 4.68 -0.73
CA ASN A 26 7.40 6.12 -0.50
C ASN A 26 6.97 6.83 -1.77
N GLY A 27 6.00 7.71 -1.65
CA GLY A 27 5.57 8.53 -2.76
C GLY A 27 4.08 8.51 -2.98
N LYS A 28 3.70 8.95 -4.17
CA LYS A 28 2.32 9.11 -4.55
C LYS A 28 1.90 7.99 -5.50
N TRP A 29 0.75 7.42 -5.22
CA TRP A 29 0.16 6.34 -6.01
C TRP A 29 -1.26 6.71 -6.39
N VAL A 30 -1.70 6.32 -7.58
CA VAL A 30 -3.05 6.61 -8.07
C VAL A 30 -3.71 5.32 -8.53
N ALA A 31 -4.97 5.15 -8.14
CA ALA A 31 -5.76 3.99 -8.52
C ALA A 31 -7.11 4.42 -9.10
N GLN A 32 -7.61 3.61 -10.03
CA GLN A 32 -8.99 3.75 -10.50
C GLN A 32 -9.82 2.76 -9.69
N VAL A 33 -10.66 3.30 -8.81
CA VAL A 33 -11.45 2.51 -7.87
C VAL A 33 -12.86 2.36 -8.41
N PRO A 34 -13.44 1.14 -8.40
CA PRO A 34 -14.82 0.95 -8.84
C PRO A 34 -15.78 1.74 -7.95
N GLY A 35 -16.63 2.52 -8.56
CA GLY A 35 -17.66 3.27 -7.88
C GLY A 35 -19.03 2.68 -8.17
N ARG A 36 -20.07 3.43 -7.78
CA ARG A 36 -21.44 3.03 -8.06
C ARG A 36 -21.77 3.19 -9.54
N ASN A 37 -22.66 2.35 -10.05
CA ASN A 37 -23.16 2.42 -11.43
C ASN A 37 -22.08 2.19 -12.50
N GLY A 38 -21.05 1.40 -12.18
CA GLY A 38 -20.03 1.09 -13.16
C GLY A 38 -19.04 2.20 -13.44
N GLN A 39 -19.15 3.32 -12.76
CA GLN A 39 -18.21 4.44 -12.90
C GLN A 39 -16.98 4.18 -12.02
N THR A 40 -15.83 4.66 -12.49
CA THR A 40 -14.60 4.58 -11.70
C THR A 40 -14.26 5.96 -11.15
N ARG A 41 -13.55 5.95 -10.01
CA ARG A 41 -13.05 7.16 -9.38
C ARG A 41 -11.55 7.05 -9.23
N GLU A 42 -10.87 8.16 -9.45
CA GLU A 42 -9.45 8.23 -9.17
C GLU A 42 -9.23 8.46 -7.69
N GLN A 43 -8.41 7.61 -7.09
CA GLN A 43 -8.05 7.72 -5.69
C GLN A 43 -6.53 7.84 -5.58
N THR A 44 -6.07 8.80 -4.80
CA THR A 44 -4.66 9.07 -4.62
C THR A 44 -4.22 8.60 -3.25
N PHE A 45 -3.10 7.87 -3.23
CA PHE A 45 -2.48 7.36 -2.01
C PHE A 45 -1.12 8.02 -1.85
N ASN A 46 -0.90 8.69 -0.74
CA ASN A 46 0.41 9.22 -0.39
C ASN A 46 0.97 8.35 0.71
N PHE A 47 2.05 7.62 0.42
CA PHE A 47 2.62 6.65 1.35
C PHE A 47 3.98 7.09 1.86
N LYS A 48 4.22 6.79 3.12
CA LYS A 48 5.52 6.94 3.77
C LYS A 48 5.78 5.72 4.62
N VAL A 49 6.95 5.13 4.47
CA VAL A 49 7.34 3.93 5.22
C VAL A 49 8.45 4.28 6.19
N GLU A 50 8.26 3.94 7.45
CA GLU A 50 9.26 4.12 8.50
C GLU A 50 9.28 2.87 9.38
N GLY A 51 10.38 2.12 9.35
CA GLY A 51 10.56 0.97 10.24
C GLY A 51 9.46 -0.07 10.17
N GLY A 52 8.97 -0.38 8.98
CA GLY A 52 7.90 -1.35 8.80
C GLY A 52 6.50 -0.81 9.02
N LYS A 53 6.38 0.47 9.36
CA LYS A 53 5.09 1.14 9.49
C LYS A 53 4.76 1.92 8.24
N LEU A 54 3.52 1.82 7.82
CA LEU A 54 3.01 2.57 6.69
C LEU A 54 2.14 3.71 7.20
N THR A 55 2.48 4.93 6.81
CA THR A 55 1.70 6.12 7.14
C THR A 55 1.36 6.88 5.87
N GLY A 56 0.50 7.86 5.98
CA GLY A 56 0.14 8.69 4.85
C GLY A 56 -1.33 9.01 4.81
N THR A 57 -1.80 9.34 3.62
CA THR A 57 -3.18 9.74 3.41
C THR A 57 -3.76 9.06 2.18
N VAL A 58 -5.09 8.94 2.17
CA VAL A 58 -5.85 8.46 1.03
C VAL A 58 -6.86 9.55 0.68
N SER A 59 -6.87 9.99 -0.57
CA SER A 59 -7.82 10.99 -1.00
C SER A 59 -9.23 10.38 -1.07
N GLY A 60 -10.22 11.14 -0.62
CA GLY A 60 -11.61 10.74 -0.66
C GLY A 60 -12.47 11.86 -1.22
N MET A 61 -13.78 11.65 -1.20
CA MET A 61 -14.72 12.64 -1.71
C MET A 61 -14.73 13.93 -0.90
N GLN A 62 -14.38 13.85 0.37
CA GLN A 62 -14.42 14.98 1.30
C GLN A 62 -13.04 15.42 1.74
N GLY A 63 -12.01 15.10 0.98
CA GLY A 63 -10.64 15.45 1.29
C GLY A 63 -9.77 14.24 1.61
N ASP A 64 -8.63 14.48 2.23
CA ASP A 64 -7.67 13.42 2.53
C ASP A 64 -7.96 12.79 3.88
N ASN A 65 -7.94 11.46 3.90
CA ASN A 65 -8.12 10.70 5.14
C ASN A 65 -6.79 10.08 5.56
N PRO A 66 -6.41 10.20 6.83
CA PRO A 66 -5.15 9.57 7.27
C PRO A 66 -5.26 8.06 7.34
N ILE A 67 -4.13 7.42 7.10
CA ILE A 67 -4.00 5.97 7.22
C ILE A 67 -3.75 5.62 8.70
N SER A 68 -4.42 4.58 9.16
CA SER A 68 -4.21 4.01 10.50
C SER A 68 -3.76 2.57 10.40
N ASP A 69 -3.02 2.11 11.41
CA ASP A 69 -2.61 0.70 11.53
C ASP A 69 -1.89 0.18 10.29
N GLY A 70 -1.11 1.03 9.65
CA GLY A 70 -0.36 0.65 8.47
C GLY A 70 0.84 -0.22 8.78
N VAL A 71 0.98 -1.32 8.06
CA VAL A 71 2.06 -2.28 8.25
C VAL A 71 2.61 -2.68 6.89
N VAL A 72 3.94 -2.80 6.80
CA VAL A 72 4.64 -3.29 5.61
C VAL A 72 5.44 -4.52 6.00
N LYS A 73 5.19 -5.63 5.32
CA LYS A 73 5.96 -6.86 5.50
C LYS A 73 6.37 -7.39 4.13
N GLY A 74 7.62 -7.15 3.74
CA GLY A 74 8.09 -7.51 2.42
C GLY A 74 7.28 -6.79 1.34
N ASP A 75 6.59 -7.54 0.52
CA ASP A 75 5.72 -6.99 -0.54
C ASP A 75 4.29 -6.79 -0.08
N ASP A 76 3.94 -7.23 1.12
CA ASP A 76 2.57 -7.15 1.61
C ASP A 76 2.38 -5.90 2.45
N ILE A 77 1.31 -5.18 2.17
CA ILE A 77 0.93 -4.01 2.95
C ILE A 77 -0.51 -4.16 3.43
N SER A 78 -0.78 -3.56 4.57
CA SER A 78 -2.16 -3.46 5.07
C SER A 78 -2.31 -2.15 5.81
N PHE A 79 -3.49 -1.58 5.74
CA PHE A 79 -3.80 -0.35 6.46
C PHE A 79 -5.30 -0.15 6.56
N THR A 80 -5.69 0.76 7.44
CA THR A 80 -7.08 1.08 7.70
C THR A 80 -7.31 2.56 7.43
N VAL A 81 -8.46 2.89 6.88
CA VAL A 81 -8.88 4.28 6.66
C VAL A 81 -10.27 4.45 7.26
N MET A 82 -10.43 5.49 8.09
CA MET A 82 -11.76 5.86 8.59
C MET A 82 -12.34 6.89 7.64
N ALA A 83 -13.50 6.58 7.08
CA ALA A 83 -14.19 7.45 6.15
C ALA A 83 -15.57 7.79 6.70
N ASN A 84 -16.07 8.99 6.35
CA ASN A 84 -17.43 9.38 6.69
C ASN A 84 -18.34 9.07 5.50
N PHE A 85 -19.39 8.34 5.78
CA PHE A 85 -20.37 7.98 4.78
C PHE A 85 -21.76 8.28 5.33
N GLN A 86 -22.42 9.28 4.77
CA GLN A 86 -23.76 9.72 5.21
C GLN A 86 -23.83 10.01 6.71
N GLY A 87 -22.80 10.68 7.24
CA GLY A 87 -22.76 11.03 8.66
C GLY A 87 -22.25 9.95 9.59
N ASN A 88 -21.97 8.76 9.06
CA ASN A 88 -21.47 7.64 9.84
C ASN A 88 -20.00 7.37 9.52
N SER A 89 -19.22 7.07 10.56
CA SER A 89 -17.84 6.65 10.37
C SER A 89 -17.80 5.20 9.93
N VAL A 90 -17.11 4.95 8.84
CA VAL A 90 -16.98 3.63 8.25
C VAL A 90 -15.51 3.26 8.21
N LYS A 91 -15.19 2.04 8.60
CA LYS A 91 -13.83 1.54 8.60
C LYS A 91 -13.55 0.77 7.33
N LEU A 92 -12.57 1.25 6.57
CA LEU A 92 -12.14 0.63 5.33
C LEU A 92 -10.84 -0.12 5.57
N LEU A 93 -10.83 -1.41 5.27
CA LEU A 93 -9.66 -2.27 5.44
C LEU A 93 -9.02 -2.52 4.09
N TYR A 94 -7.76 -2.10 3.96
CA TYR A 94 -7.00 -2.26 2.73
C TYR A 94 -5.90 -3.29 2.92
N LYS A 95 -5.73 -4.15 1.93
CA LYS A 95 -4.60 -5.07 1.83
C LYS A 95 -4.04 -4.97 0.43
N GLY A 96 -2.72 -5.00 0.31
CA GLY A 96 -2.10 -4.87 -0.98
C GLY A 96 -0.84 -5.70 -1.12
N LYS A 97 -0.48 -5.93 -2.37
CA LYS A 97 0.78 -6.57 -2.72
C LYS A 97 1.51 -5.70 -3.73
N VAL A 98 2.73 -5.34 -3.39
CA VAL A 98 3.56 -4.43 -4.20
C VAL A 98 4.32 -5.24 -5.24
N SER A 99 4.28 -4.76 -6.48
CA SER A 99 5.05 -5.36 -7.57
C SER A 99 5.58 -4.24 -8.46
N GLY A 100 6.84 -3.84 -8.24
CA GLY A 100 7.44 -2.73 -8.98
C GLY A 100 6.73 -1.42 -8.75
N ASP A 101 6.17 -0.84 -9.81
CA ASP A 101 5.46 0.43 -9.75
C ASP A 101 3.95 0.25 -9.62
N GLU A 102 3.50 -0.93 -9.25
CA GLU A 102 2.10 -1.24 -9.07
C GLU A 102 1.84 -1.87 -7.71
N ILE A 103 0.65 -1.60 -7.17
CA ILE A 103 0.17 -2.26 -5.96
C ILE A 103 -1.21 -2.81 -6.26
N LYS A 104 -1.38 -4.11 -6.11
CA LYS A 104 -2.70 -4.74 -6.20
C LYS A 104 -3.37 -4.62 -4.85
N LEU A 105 -4.45 -3.86 -4.80
CA LEU A 105 -5.14 -3.55 -3.56
C LEU A 105 -6.49 -4.21 -3.50
N THR A 106 -6.86 -4.65 -2.30
CA THR A 106 -8.18 -5.14 -1.97
C THR A 106 -8.73 -4.28 -0.86
N ARG A 107 -9.96 -3.79 -1.01
CA ARG A 107 -10.62 -2.96 -0.02
C ARG A 107 -11.89 -3.64 0.48
N LYS A 108 -12.02 -3.75 1.78
CA LYS A 108 -13.20 -4.30 2.43
C LYS A 108 -13.78 -3.27 3.38
N ILE A 109 -15.09 -3.15 3.41
CA ILE A 109 -15.79 -2.27 4.35
C ILE A 109 -16.17 -3.11 5.56
N GLU A 110 -15.67 -2.72 6.73
CA GLU A 110 -15.99 -3.44 7.95
C GLU A 110 -17.46 -3.29 8.32
N GLY A 111 -18.08 -4.40 8.67
CA GLY A 111 -19.49 -4.40 9.07
C GLY A 111 -20.47 -4.56 7.91
N MET A 112 -19.98 -4.58 6.69
CA MET A 112 -20.81 -4.82 5.51
C MET A 112 -20.56 -6.19 4.92
N ASP A 113 -21.63 -6.89 4.59
CA ASP A 113 -21.56 -8.22 4.00
C ASP A 113 -21.49 -8.10 2.48
N ARG A 114 -20.38 -7.55 1.99
CA ARG A 114 -20.12 -7.36 0.58
C ARG A 114 -18.77 -7.93 0.22
N PRO A 115 -18.60 -8.47 -1.00
CA PRO A 115 -17.28 -8.91 -1.43
C PRO A 115 -16.32 -7.73 -1.50
N PRO A 116 -15.02 -7.97 -1.24
CA PRO A 116 -14.04 -6.90 -1.31
C PRO A 116 -13.88 -6.39 -2.75
N SER A 117 -13.54 -5.11 -2.87
CA SER A 117 -13.24 -4.49 -4.15
C SER A 117 -11.76 -4.65 -4.45
N GLU A 118 -11.44 -4.97 -5.70
CA GLU A 118 -10.05 -5.13 -6.14
C GLU A 118 -9.72 -4.04 -7.16
N PHE A 119 -8.54 -3.45 -7.02
CA PHE A 119 -8.06 -2.44 -7.96
C PHE A 119 -6.53 -2.35 -7.86
N THR A 120 -5.93 -1.69 -8.84
CA THR A 120 -4.48 -1.56 -8.91
C THR A 120 -4.10 -0.09 -8.82
N ALA A 121 -3.17 0.22 -7.92
CA ALA A 121 -2.58 1.54 -7.81
C ALA A 121 -1.26 1.57 -8.59
N LYS A 122 -1.00 2.68 -9.25
CA LYS A 122 0.23 2.88 -10.02
C LYS A 122 0.99 4.08 -9.46
N ARG A 123 2.32 3.95 -9.44
CA ARG A 123 3.19 5.01 -8.98
C ARG A 123 3.12 6.20 -9.91
N VAL A 124 2.99 7.39 -9.33
CA VAL A 124 3.07 8.64 -10.07
C VAL A 124 4.53 9.06 -10.17
N LYS A 125 4.99 9.26 -11.38
CA LYS A 125 6.38 9.68 -11.64
C LYS A 125 6.47 11.17 -11.91
#